data_25eee592e4903af581e1cb5d9588414c
#
_entry.id   25eee592e4903af581e1cb5d9588414c
#
_cell.length_a   1.000
_cell.length_b   1.000
_cell.length_c   1.000
_cell.angle_alpha   90.00
_cell.angle_beta   90.00
_cell.angle_gamma   90.00
#
_symmetry.space_group_name_H-M   'P 1'
#
loop_
_entity.id
_entity.type
_entity.pdbx_description
1 polymer ?
#
loop_
_entity_poly.entity_id
_entity_poly.type
_entity_poly.pdbx_seq_one_letter_code
_entity_poly.pdbx_strand_id
1 'polypeptide(L)'
;MQLKAKTGTTTPGVRRALAAAAAGLLASGHAKAQDAPVELPSTTIDSALLFYHEVNRVQAIEPEVNVSHKIDEDSTFIFGIAADSLTGATPLGAVPSTLPQTYVRPYKVIPLGTPVTVTSASGGSTVVIIPPPTGAKTQTLGASTTVPPNTYPLDRGFYDQRVAAHLGWEQALTQTLKLDGGVAYSKEHDYRSESVHVGLSQDFNAHNTTVSAAVNYESNLSFPIGGTPAPLTVMNADWKGPDASLHEVDAVVGITQVMSRRWLATLSYSYSDAHGYQTDPYKIVSVVDPVSGQPTEQLYESRPDLRRKQSLFFDNKIHLPSDVIAASMRAYKDDWGIKSVTADLRYRWQMGPDYYLEPHLRYYSQGAAAFFHYYLVSGEAIPEYASADTRLAKFHAQTYGLKFGMPVDETSEVNVRIEYYDQHGNGSPAGAIGQLQQQNLFPDLKAFTLLFGFTYAF
;
A
#
# COMPACT_ATOMS: atom_id res chain seq x y z
N MET A 1 -6.53 -4.98 -3.54
CA MET A 1 -5.95 -3.67 -3.24
C MET A 1 -5.37 -3.78 -1.85
N GLN A 2 -4.08 -3.95 -1.69
CA GLN A 2 -3.47 -3.81 -0.39
C GLN A 2 -3.43 -2.32 -0.10
N LEU A 3 -4.37 -1.85 0.68
CA LEU A 3 -4.15 -0.62 1.41
C LEU A 3 -2.91 -0.84 2.26
N LYS A 4 -2.01 0.10 2.20
CA LYS A 4 -0.76 0.12 2.93
C LYS A 4 -0.99 -0.14 4.42
N ALA A 5 -0.97 -1.38 4.83
CA ALA A 5 -0.28 -1.63 6.05
C ALA A 5 1.17 -1.26 5.76
N LYS A 6 1.84 -0.49 6.59
CA LYS A 6 3.25 -0.13 6.46
C LYS A 6 4.08 -1.35 6.11
N THR A 7 4.23 -1.59 4.85
CA THR A 7 5.31 -2.38 4.31
C THR A 7 6.01 -1.44 3.41
N GLY A 8 7.20 -1.16 3.76
CA GLY A 8 8.12 -0.67 2.77
C GLY A 8 7.82 -1.42 1.49
N THR A 9 7.57 -0.64 0.43
CA THR A 9 7.71 -1.13 -0.90
C THR A 9 6.47 -1.44 -1.71
N THR A 10 5.76 -0.50 -1.95
CA THR A 10 5.50 0.11 -3.24
C THR A 10 5.01 1.48 -2.88
N THR A 11 5.91 2.39 -2.90
CA THR A 11 5.71 3.80 -2.66
C THR A 11 4.48 4.29 -3.41
N PRO A 12 3.66 5.16 -2.83
CA PRO A 12 2.59 5.84 -3.56
C PRO A 12 3.12 6.53 -4.81
N GLY A 13 4.40 6.93 -4.83
CA GLY A 13 5.07 7.53 -5.97
C GLY A 13 5.09 6.64 -7.20
N VAL A 14 5.53 5.37 -7.09
CA VAL A 14 5.61 4.46 -8.25
C VAL A 14 4.24 4.08 -8.77
N ARG A 15 3.26 3.86 -7.89
CA ARG A 15 1.88 3.63 -8.33
C ARG A 15 1.27 4.88 -8.95
N ARG A 16 1.64 6.08 -8.48
CA ARG A 16 1.15 7.35 -9.01
C ARG A 16 1.95 7.81 -10.23
N ALA A 17 3.27 7.63 -10.27
CA ALA A 17 4.05 7.83 -11.49
C ALA A 17 3.67 6.79 -12.57
N LEU A 18 3.43 5.53 -12.21
CA LEU A 18 2.88 4.51 -13.12
C LEU A 18 1.41 4.79 -13.44
N ALA A 19 0.62 5.34 -12.53
CA ALA A 19 -0.77 5.72 -12.79
C ALA A 19 -0.85 7.05 -13.54
N ALA A 20 0.05 8.01 -13.32
CA ALA A 20 0.15 9.22 -14.11
C ALA A 20 0.73 8.95 -15.50
N ALA A 21 1.77 8.14 -15.62
CA ALA A 21 2.27 7.66 -16.92
C ALA A 21 1.24 6.77 -17.63
N ALA A 22 0.49 5.93 -16.90
CA ALA A 22 -0.61 5.15 -17.47
C ALA A 22 -1.85 6.00 -17.75
N ALA A 23 -2.14 7.05 -16.98
CA ALA A 23 -3.23 7.99 -17.25
C ALA A 23 -2.90 8.91 -18.42
N GLY A 24 -1.65 9.38 -18.57
CA GLY A 24 -1.17 10.07 -19.76
C GLY A 24 -1.24 9.20 -21.02
N LEU A 25 -0.91 7.92 -20.90
CA LEU A 25 -1.04 6.91 -21.96
C LEU A 25 -2.50 6.55 -22.26
N LEU A 26 -3.42 6.70 -21.29
CA LEU A 26 -4.85 6.43 -21.45
C LEU A 26 -5.63 7.63 -21.99
N ALA A 27 -5.18 8.86 -21.72
CA ALA A 27 -5.78 10.08 -22.26
C ALA A 27 -5.59 10.22 -23.78
N SER A 28 -4.54 9.61 -24.36
CA SER A 28 -4.30 9.60 -25.80
C SER A 28 -5.19 8.65 -26.62
N GLY A 29 -6.07 7.86 -25.98
CA GLY A 29 -6.81 6.75 -26.59
C GLY A 29 -8.24 7.06 -27.06
N HIS A 30 -8.71 8.30 -27.10
CA HIS A 30 -10.03 8.63 -27.64
C HIS A 30 -9.95 9.09 -29.10
N ALA A 31 -9.64 8.17 -30.01
CA ALA A 31 -9.95 8.38 -31.41
C ALA A 31 -11.46 8.25 -31.61
N LYS A 32 -12.21 9.32 -31.42
CA LYS A 32 -13.58 9.44 -31.94
C LYS A 32 -13.52 9.67 -33.44
N ALA A 33 -14.37 8.96 -34.16
CA ALA A 33 -14.66 9.27 -35.56
C ALA A 33 -15.10 10.72 -35.72
N GLN A 34 -14.61 11.32 -36.77
CA GLN A 34 -14.76 12.70 -37.17
C GLN A 34 -16.23 13.14 -37.28
N ASP A 35 -16.75 13.73 -36.22
CA ASP A 35 -17.86 14.70 -36.26
C ASP A 35 -17.41 15.88 -35.41
N ALA A 36 -17.69 17.11 -35.84
CA ALA A 36 -17.35 18.43 -35.31
C ALA A 36 -16.36 18.52 -34.11
N PRO A 37 -15.48 19.53 -34.04
CA PRO A 37 -14.52 19.61 -32.93
C PRO A 37 -15.28 19.70 -31.61
N VAL A 38 -15.33 18.54 -30.90
CA VAL A 38 -15.76 18.51 -29.51
C VAL A 38 -14.65 19.18 -28.73
N GLU A 39 -14.89 20.40 -28.24
CA GLU A 39 -13.98 21.00 -27.25
C GLU A 39 -13.82 20.03 -26.10
N LEU A 40 -12.59 19.53 -25.92
CA LEU A 40 -12.29 18.70 -24.76
C LEU A 40 -12.40 19.56 -23.49
N PRO A 41 -13.01 19.06 -22.42
CA PRO A 41 -13.17 19.82 -21.19
C PRO A 41 -11.82 20.38 -20.72
N SER A 42 -11.83 21.64 -20.31
CA SER A 42 -10.62 22.31 -19.82
C SER A 42 -10.24 21.83 -18.42
N THR A 43 -11.21 21.37 -17.66
CA THR A 43 -11.03 20.92 -16.27
C THR A 43 -11.73 19.58 -16.06
N THR A 44 -11.03 18.66 -15.41
CA THR A 44 -11.60 17.41 -14.93
C THR A 44 -11.36 17.30 -13.42
N ILE A 45 -12.40 17.01 -12.67
CA ILE A 45 -12.35 16.75 -11.22
C ILE A 45 -12.76 15.30 -11.01
N ASP A 46 -11.84 14.50 -10.49
CA ASP A 46 -12.09 13.14 -10.04
C ASP A 46 -12.09 13.08 -8.52
N SER A 47 -13.19 12.60 -7.95
CA SER A 47 -13.33 12.42 -6.50
C SER A 47 -13.60 10.96 -6.19
N ALA A 48 -12.99 10.47 -5.13
CA ALA A 48 -13.20 9.11 -4.66
C ALA A 48 -13.34 9.06 -3.13
N LEU A 49 -14.21 8.18 -2.66
CA LEU A 49 -14.34 7.85 -1.24
C LEU A 49 -14.24 6.34 -1.09
N LEU A 50 -13.17 5.90 -0.44
CA LEU A 50 -12.91 4.50 -0.19
C LEU A 50 -13.25 4.15 1.26
N PHE A 51 -14.00 3.05 1.44
CA PHE A 51 -14.18 2.35 2.70
C PHE A 51 -13.54 0.97 2.56
N TYR A 52 -12.66 0.64 3.51
CA TYR A 52 -11.98 -0.64 3.57
C TYR A 52 -12.18 -1.27 4.94
N HIS A 53 -12.47 -2.55 4.96
CA HIS A 53 -12.70 -3.29 6.20
C HIS A 53 -12.10 -4.70 6.11
N GLU A 54 -11.14 -5.01 6.98
CA GLU A 54 -10.64 -6.36 7.22
C GLU A 54 -11.43 -7.02 8.35
N VAL A 55 -11.81 -8.27 8.17
CA VAL A 55 -12.54 -9.03 9.19
C VAL A 55 -11.70 -9.16 10.46
N ASN A 56 -12.16 -8.60 11.56
CA ASN A 56 -11.49 -8.57 12.88
C ASN A 56 -10.10 -7.89 12.89
N ARG A 57 -9.80 -7.03 11.92
CA ARG A 57 -8.52 -6.34 11.78
C ARG A 57 -8.73 -4.84 11.49
N VAL A 58 -8.11 -4.32 10.46
CA VAL A 58 -8.04 -2.91 10.13
C VAL A 58 -9.28 -2.44 9.38
N GLN A 59 -9.68 -1.20 9.65
CA GLN A 59 -10.63 -0.43 8.86
C GLN A 59 -9.93 0.83 8.36
N ALA A 60 -10.31 1.30 7.16
CA ALA A 60 -9.82 2.55 6.62
C ALA A 60 -10.93 3.33 5.90
N ILE A 61 -10.83 4.66 5.97
CA ILE A 61 -11.62 5.58 5.17
C ILE A 61 -10.62 6.51 4.48
N GLU A 62 -10.76 6.64 3.16
CA GLU A 62 -9.86 7.47 2.34
C GLU A 62 -10.66 8.30 1.32
N PRO A 63 -10.94 9.58 1.59
CA PRO A 63 -11.34 10.55 0.57
C PRO A 63 -10.13 10.98 -0.26
N GLU A 64 -10.35 11.13 -1.56
CA GLU A 64 -9.37 11.63 -2.54
C GLU A 64 -10.05 12.57 -3.52
N VAL A 65 -9.36 13.65 -3.90
CA VAL A 65 -9.77 14.57 -4.98
C VAL A 65 -8.57 14.83 -5.87
N ASN A 66 -8.75 14.69 -7.17
CA ASN A 66 -7.78 15.03 -8.20
C ASN A 66 -8.41 16.04 -9.17
N VAL A 67 -7.67 17.09 -9.50
CA VAL A 67 -8.04 18.10 -10.47
C VAL A 67 -6.99 18.12 -11.58
N SER A 68 -7.44 18.02 -12.82
CA SER A 68 -6.62 18.19 -14.01
C SER A 68 -7.18 19.37 -14.78
N HIS A 69 -6.37 20.40 -15.01
CA HIS A 69 -6.76 21.63 -15.70
C HIS A 69 -5.85 21.91 -16.88
N LYS A 70 -6.41 21.97 -18.08
CA LYS A 70 -5.70 22.42 -19.27
C LYS A 70 -5.56 23.94 -19.23
N ILE A 71 -4.33 24.42 -19.17
CA ILE A 71 -4.01 25.84 -19.20
C ILE A 71 -4.04 26.33 -20.64
N ASP A 72 -3.55 25.51 -21.56
CA ASP A 72 -3.58 25.71 -23.01
C ASP A 72 -3.62 24.36 -23.75
N GLU A 73 -3.46 24.35 -25.08
CA GLU A 73 -3.49 23.12 -25.88
C GLU A 73 -2.35 22.15 -25.55
N ASP A 74 -1.24 22.70 -25.07
CA ASP A 74 0.01 21.95 -24.83
C ASP A 74 0.30 21.68 -23.35
N SER A 75 -0.39 22.37 -22.43
CA SER A 75 -0.05 22.37 -21.01
C SER A 75 -1.22 21.93 -20.14
N THR A 76 -0.97 21.02 -19.21
CA THR A 76 -1.96 20.57 -18.22
C THR A 76 -1.37 20.63 -16.82
N PHE A 77 -2.07 21.29 -15.92
CA PHE A 77 -1.77 21.33 -14.49
C PHE A 77 -2.56 20.23 -13.77
N ILE A 78 -1.92 19.54 -12.84
CA ILE A 78 -2.53 18.46 -12.05
C ILE A 78 -2.32 18.76 -10.57
N PHE A 79 -3.41 18.68 -9.81
CA PHE A 79 -3.39 18.78 -8.35
C PHE A 79 -4.18 17.64 -7.76
N GLY A 80 -3.67 17.03 -6.69
CA GLY A 80 -4.42 16.02 -5.95
C GLY A 80 -4.15 16.07 -4.46
N ILE A 81 -5.19 15.75 -3.71
CA ILE A 81 -5.16 15.62 -2.25
C ILE A 81 -5.86 14.34 -1.83
N ALA A 82 -5.28 13.63 -0.86
CA ALA A 82 -5.89 12.47 -0.23
C ALA A 82 -5.65 12.53 1.27
N ALA A 83 -6.64 12.10 2.03
CA ALA A 83 -6.50 11.85 3.46
C ALA A 83 -6.94 10.42 3.75
N ASP A 84 -6.31 9.76 4.71
CA ASP A 84 -6.81 8.49 5.19
C ASP A 84 -6.72 8.37 6.71
N SER A 85 -7.62 7.57 7.26
CA SER A 85 -7.63 7.20 8.66
C SER A 85 -7.78 5.68 8.75
N LEU A 86 -6.79 5.05 9.39
CA LEU A 86 -6.74 3.62 9.61
C LEU A 86 -6.85 3.35 11.11
N THR A 87 -7.73 2.44 11.47
CA THR A 87 -7.91 2.00 12.86
C THR A 87 -8.10 0.49 12.91
N GLY A 88 -7.86 -0.13 14.06
CA GLY A 88 -8.17 -1.55 14.22
C GLY A 88 -7.05 -2.37 14.84
N ALA A 89 -6.83 -3.57 14.30
CA ALA A 89 -5.86 -4.53 14.80
C ALA A 89 -4.92 -5.02 13.71
N THR A 90 -3.61 -4.99 13.95
CA THR A 90 -2.59 -5.47 13.01
C THR A 90 -1.76 -6.60 13.63
N PRO A 91 -1.34 -7.63 12.87
CA PRO A 91 -0.44 -8.66 13.37
C PRO A 91 0.85 -8.08 13.94
N LEU A 92 1.23 -8.49 15.14
CA LEU A 92 2.49 -8.09 15.76
C LEU A 92 3.70 -8.81 15.14
N GLY A 93 3.52 -10.04 14.65
CA GLY A 93 4.58 -10.95 14.23
C GLY A 93 4.91 -12.02 15.30
N ALA A 94 4.36 -11.91 16.50
CA ALA A 94 4.51 -12.94 17.54
C ALA A 94 3.66 -14.17 17.24
N VAL A 95 4.12 -15.34 17.70
CA VAL A 95 3.35 -16.59 17.60
C VAL A 95 2.30 -16.71 18.69
N PRO A 96 1.20 -17.44 18.45
CA PRO A 96 0.25 -17.81 19.49
C PRO A 96 0.91 -18.65 20.60
N SER A 97 0.33 -18.62 21.80
CA SER A 97 0.79 -19.40 22.96
C SER A 97 -0.39 -20.04 23.68
N THR A 98 -0.17 -21.18 24.31
CA THR A 98 -1.14 -21.79 25.23
C THR A 98 -1.23 -21.06 26.57
N LEU A 99 -0.33 -20.09 26.81
CA LEU A 99 -0.33 -19.19 27.97
C LEU A 99 -0.66 -17.75 27.55
N PRO A 100 -1.21 -16.91 28.46
CA PRO A 100 -1.39 -15.49 28.18
C PRO A 100 -0.04 -14.82 27.86
N GLN A 101 -0.02 -13.94 26.88
CA GLN A 101 1.16 -13.19 26.48
C GLN A 101 0.92 -11.69 26.67
N THR A 102 1.87 -10.99 27.27
CA THR A 102 1.79 -9.54 27.47
C THR A 102 2.86 -8.86 26.62
N TYR A 103 2.42 -7.95 25.76
CA TYR A 103 3.26 -7.13 24.88
C TYR A 103 3.30 -5.71 25.39
N VAL A 104 4.49 -5.12 25.45
CA VAL A 104 4.69 -3.74 25.85
C VAL A 104 4.81 -2.89 24.60
N ARG A 105 4.02 -1.83 24.49
CA ARG A 105 4.15 -0.86 23.42
C ARG A 105 5.15 0.22 23.78
N PRO A 106 5.87 0.79 22.79
CA PRO A 106 6.57 2.03 22.98
C PRO A 106 5.57 3.13 23.38
N TYR A 107 5.99 3.98 24.24
CA TYR A 107 5.14 4.99 24.85
C TYR A 107 5.59 6.41 24.47
N LYS A 108 4.64 7.33 24.58
CA LYS A 108 4.90 8.76 24.46
C LYS A 108 5.31 9.33 25.82
N VAL A 109 6.43 10.00 25.87
CA VAL A 109 6.81 10.81 27.06
C VAL A 109 5.93 12.04 27.10
N ILE A 110 5.13 12.19 28.16
CA ILE A 110 4.20 13.30 28.31
C ILE A 110 4.72 14.19 29.43
N PRO A 111 4.73 15.53 29.23
CA PRO A 111 5.00 16.47 30.31
C PRO A 111 4.01 16.29 31.46
N LEU A 112 4.49 16.29 32.67
CA LEU A 112 3.67 16.17 33.87
C LEU A 112 2.63 17.27 33.96
N GLY A 113 1.40 16.87 34.32
CA GLY A 113 0.27 17.79 34.47
C GLY A 113 -0.64 17.90 33.25
N THR A 114 -0.36 17.16 32.16
CA THR A 114 -1.24 17.12 31.00
C THR A 114 -2.27 15.99 31.16
N PRO A 115 -3.57 16.25 31.06
CA PRO A 115 -4.57 15.18 31.05
C PRO A 115 -4.39 14.30 29.81
N VAL A 116 -4.26 13.00 30.00
CA VAL A 116 -4.13 12.03 28.93
C VAL A 116 -5.41 11.25 28.81
N THR A 117 -6.03 11.33 27.66
CA THR A 117 -7.16 10.46 27.33
C THR A 117 -6.61 9.15 26.78
N VAL A 118 -6.73 8.09 27.55
CA VAL A 118 -6.43 6.73 27.09
C VAL A 118 -7.71 6.13 26.53
N THR A 119 -7.77 5.98 25.23
CA THR A 119 -8.91 5.29 24.59
C THR A 119 -8.59 3.80 24.53
N SER A 120 -9.35 2.98 25.25
CA SER A 120 -9.26 1.53 25.16
C SER A 120 -9.86 1.04 23.84
N ALA A 121 -9.36 -0.10 23.32
CA ALA A 121 -9.86 -0.73 22.09
C ALA A 121 -11.36 -1.11 22.12
N SER A 122 -12.01 -1.02 23.28
CA SER A 122 -13.45 -1.24 23.47
C SER A 122 -14.31 0.04 23.39
N GLY A 123 -13.72 1.17 22.94
CA GLY A 123 -14.44 2.44 22.75
C GLY A 123 -14.71 3.24 24.03
N GLY A 124 -14.19 2.83 25.16
CA GLY A 124 -14.24 3.58 26.41
C GLY A 124 -13.04 4.54 26.53
N SER A 125 -13.29 5.84 26.55
CA SER A 125 -12.26 6.84 26.86
C SER A 125 -12.18 7.05 28.37
N THR A 126 -11.03 6.69 28.96
CA THR A 126 -10.77 7.00 30.37
C THR A 126 -9.73 8.12 30.43
N VAL A 127 -10.10 9.26 31.02
CA VAL A 127 -9.16 10.33 31.33
C VAL A 127 -8.43 9.95 32.60
N VAL A 128 -7.16 9.59 32.48
CA VAL A 128 -6.28 9.35 33.63
C VAL A 128 -5.51 10.62 33.93
N ILE A 129 -5.85 11.28 35.02
CA ILE A 129 -5.04 12.36 35.60
C ILE A 129 -4.03 11.69 36.51
N ILE A 130 -2.78 11.66 36.07
CA ILE A 130 -1.69 11.08 36.88
C ILE A 130 -1.07 12.21 37.70
N PRO A 131 -1.15 12.17 39.03
CA PRO A 131 -0.49 13.15 39.87
C PRO A 131 1.03 12.98 39.75
N PRO A 132 1.81 14.08 39.70
CA PRO A 132 3.25 14.03 39.59
C PRO A 132 3.88 13.35 40.82
N PRO A 133 4.80 12.41 40.65
CA PRO A 133 5.68 12.05 41.74
C PRO A 133 6.56 13.25 42.06
N THR A 134 6.80 13.49 43.34
CA THR A 134 7.56 14.62 43.83
C THR A 134 8.95 14.65 43.18
N GLY A 135 9.21 15.63 42.32
CA GLY A 135 10.50 15.85 41.67
C GLY A 135 10.64 15.37 40.21
N ALA A 136 9.67 14.72 39.61
CA ALA A 136 9.73 14.27 38.21
C ALA A 136 9.13 15.31 37.25
N LYS A 137 9.84 15.65 36.20
CA LYS A 137 9.38 16.60 35.16
C LYS A 137 8.64 15.95 33.98
N THR A 138 8.70 14.65 33.86
CA THR A 138 8.07 13.88 32.76
C THR A 138 7.66 12.51 33.27
N GLN A 139 6.57 11.96 32.76
CA GLN A 139 6.14 10.60 33.01
C GLN A 139 6.04 9.81 31.71
N THR A 140 6.40 8.55 31.83
CA THR A 140 6.39 7.56 30.79
C THR A 140 5.15 6.68 30.92
N LEU A 141 4.29 6.67 29.92
CA LEU A 141 3.12 5.79 29.87
C LEU A 141 3.39 4.65 28.88
N GLY A 142 3.64 3.45 29.40
CA GLY A 142 3.64 2.23 28.62
C GLY A 142 2.22 1.66 28.53
N ALA A 143 1.74 1.36 27.33
CA ALA A 143 0.55 0.53 27.16
C ALA A 143 0.98 -0.93 27.05
N SER A 144 0.47 -1.79 27.92
CA SER A 144 0.62 -3.24 27.78
C SER A 144 -0.67 -3.84 27.23
N THR A 145 -0.53 -4.77 26.28
CA THR A 145 -1.65 -5.53 25.75
C THR A 145 -1.46 -6.99 26.10
N THR A 146 -2.42 -7.59 26.79
CA THR A 146 -2.42 -9.03 27.10
C THR A 146 -3.30 -9.75 26.10
N VAL A 147 -2.71 -10.72 25.41
CA VAL A 147 -3.38 -11.61 24.46
C VAL A 147 -3.75 -12.91 25.16
N PRO A 148 -5.01 -13.36 25.08
CA PRO A 148 -5.45 -14.62 25.68
C PRO A 148 -4.73 -15.84 25.08
N PRO A 149 -4.71 -16.98 25.80
CA PRO A 149 -4.18 -18.24 25.28
C PRO A 149 -4.84 -18.64 23.95
N ASN A 150 -4.05 -19.31 23.09
CA ASN A 150 -4.50 -19.83 21.78
C ASN A 150 -5.08 -18.77 20.84
N THR A 151 -4.67 -17.52 21.03
CA THR A 151 -5.10 -16.40 20.21
C THR A 151 -3.91 -15.85 19.43
N TYR A 152 -4.09 -15.59 18.12
CA TYR A 152 -3.05 -14.95 17.31
C TYR A 152 -2.81 -13.50 17.77
N PRO A 153 -1.56 -13.13 18.08
CA PRO A 153 -1.25 -11.83 18.65
C PRO A 153 -1.47 -10.68 17.66
N LEU A 154 -2.41 -9.82 17.99
CA LEU A 154 -2.72 -8.58 17.24
C LEU A 154 -2.48 -7.36 18.12
N ASP A 155 -1.91 -6.33 17.51
CA ASP A 155 -1.94 -4.98 18.05
C ASP A 155 -3.33 -4.36 17.81
N ARG A 156 -4.17 -4.34 18.84
CA ARG A 156 -5.55 -3.82 18.79
C ARG A 156 -5.67 -2.31 18.91
N GLY A 157 -4.60 -1.61 19.17
CA GLY A 157 -4.59 -0.16 19.23
C GLY A 157 -3.89 0.46 18.04
N PHE A 158 -3.84 -0.25 16.92
CA PHE A 158 -3.35 0.28 15.67
C PHE A 158 -4.20 1.48 15.23
N TYR A 159 -3.55 2.60 15.02
CA TYR A 159 -4.14 3.83 14.54
C TYR A 159 -3.13 4.57 13.67
N ASP A 160 -3.54 5.02 12.52
CA ASP A 160 -2.75 5.85 11.64
C ASP A 160 -3.63 6.87 10.92
N GLN A 161 -3.10 8.06 10.70
CA GLN A 161 -3.72 9.10 9.88
C GLN A 161 -2.69 9.64 8.91
N ARG A 162 -3.10 9.79 7.66
CA ARG A 162 -2.25 10.34 6.62
C ARG A 162 -2.96 11.48 5.89
N VAL A 163 -2.18 12.50 5.56
CA VAL A 163 -2.55 13.50 4.55
C VAL A 163 -1.48 13.48 3.47
N ALA A 164 -1.90 13.45 2.22
CA ALA A 164 -1.03 13.46 1.06
C ALA A 164 -1.52 14.48 0.04
N ALA A 165 -0.59 15.19 -0.58
CA ALA A 165 -0.86 16.09 -1.70
C ALA A 165 0.16 15.90 -2.81
N HIS A 166 -0.21 16.18 -4.05
CA HIS A 166 0.70 16.20 -5.18
C HIS A 166 0.36 17.34 -6.15
N LEU A 167 1.41 17.83 -6.81
CA LEU A 167 1.34 18.78 -7.90
C LEU A 167 2.04 18.15 -9.10
N GLY A 168 1.44 18.29 -10.28
CA GLY A 168 1.97 17.80 -11.54
C GLY A 168 1.80 18.81 -12.65
N TRP A 169 2.66 18.68 -13.64
CA TRP A 169 2.63 19.44 -14.87
C TRP A 169 2.92 18.52 -16.05
N GLU A 170 2.07 18.55 -17.06
CA GLU A 170 2.29 17.93 -18.36
C GLU A 170 2.48 18.99 -19.43
N GLN A 171 3.47 18.82 -20.30
CA GLN A 171 3.79 19.72 -21.40
C GLN A 171 3.97 18.94 -22.68
N ALA A 172 3.19 19.24 -23.71
CA ALA A 172 3.49 18.84 -25.06
C ALA A 172 4.63 19.72 -25.59
N LEU A 173 5.80 19.13 -25.82
CA LEU A 173 6.95 19.82 -26.38
C LEU A 173 6.87 19.87 -27.90
N THR A 174 6.26 18.87 -28.50
CA THR A 174 5.92 18.77 -29.91
C THR A 174 4.60 18.01 -30.06
N GLN A 175 4.11 17.84 -31.28
CA GLN A 175 2.92 17.02 -31.55
C GLN A 175 3.07 15.56 -31.11
N THR A 176 4.30 15.07 -30.92
CA THR A 176 4.59 13.68 -30.61
C THR A 176 5.41 13.48 -29.34
N LEU A 177 6.00 14.52 -28.78
CA LEU A 177 6.83 14.44 -27.58
C LEU A 177 6.14 15.20 -26.43
N LYS A 178 5.92 14.52 -25.32
CA LYS A 178 5.39 15.07 -24.07
C LYS A 178 6.38 14.89 -22.93
N LEU A 179 6.46 15.90 -22.08
CA LEU A 179 7.19 15.92 -20.81
C LEU A 179 6.16 15.99 -19.70
N ASP A 180 6.34 15.20 -18.65
CA ASP A 180 5.61 15.31 -17.40
C ASP A 180 6.57 15.42 -16.22
N GLY A 181 6.13 16.07 -15.17
CA GLY A 181 6.89 16.17 -13.94
C GLY A 181 6.00 16.58 -12.77
N GLY A 182 6.47 16.30 -11.56
CA GLY A 182 5.68 16.65 -10.38
C GLY A 182 6.38 16.37 -9.07
N VAL A 183 5.76 16.88 -8.02
CA VAL A 183 6.18 16.69 -6.64
C VAL A 183 5.05 16.14 -5.80
N ALA A 184 5.36 15.33 -4.80
CA ALA A 184 4.36 14.87 -3.86
C ALA A 184 4.91 14.90 -2.42
N TYR A 185 4.01 15.15 -1.49
CA TYR A 185 4.24 15.16 -0.07
C TYR A 185 3.20 14.30 0.64
N SER A 186 3.64 13.50 1.61
CA SER A 186 2.76 12.70 2.45
C SER A 186 3.27 12.71 3.89
N LYS A 187 2.37 12.89 4.83
CA LYS A 187 2.68 12.88 6.26
C LYS A 187 1.69 12.01 7.03
N GLU A 188 2.26 11.14 7.87
CA GLU A 188 1.59 10.36 8.90
C GLU A 188 2.05 10.83 10.30
N HIS A 189 1.51 10.24 11.36
CA HIS A 189 1.90 10.64 12.72
C HIS A 189 3.35 10.26 13.06
N ASP A 190 3.93 9.26 12.40
CA ASP A 190 5.28 8.72 12.63
C ASP A 190 6.07 8.45 11.33
N TYR A 191 5.59 8.99 10.19
CA TYR A 191 6.23 8.84 8.90
C TYR A 191 5.98 10.04 7.98
N ARG A 192 6.99 10.41 7.20
CA ARG A 192 6.92 11.48 6.19
C ARG A 192 7.56 10.99 4.89
N SER A 193 6.99 11.36 3.77
CA SER A 193 7.50 11.06 2.43
C SER A 193 7.45 12.31 1.56
N GLU A 194 8.52 12.57 0.83
CA GLU A 194 8.67 13.62 -0.16
C GLU A 194 9.16 12.98 -1.46
N SER A 195 8.57 13.32 -2.59
CA SER A 195 9.01 12.77 -3.87
C SER A 195 8.97 13.78 -5.01
N VAL A 196 9.82 13.56 -5.99
CA VAL A 196 9.87 14.28 -7.27
C VAL A 196 9.96 13.28 -8.39
N HIS A 197 9.20 13.51 -9.47
CA HIS A 197 9.28 12.69 -10.67
C HIS A 197 9.40 13.52 -11.94
N VAL A 198 9.97 12.91 -12.96
CA VAL A 198 9.98 13.41 -14.33
C VAL A 198 9.76 12.25 -15.30
N GLY A 199 8.97 12.48 -16.33
CA GLY A 199 8.64 11.50 -17.36
C GLY A 199 8.70 12.11 -18.76
N LEU A 200 8.94 11.27 -19.73
CA LEU A 200 8.91 11.57 -21.16
C LEU A 200 8.11 10.51 -21.89
N SER A 201 7.30 10.93 -22.85
CA SER A 201 6.63 10.02 -23.77
C SER A 201 6.74 10.53 -25.21
N GLN A 202 7.12 9.62 -26.12
CA GLN A 202 7.31 9.89 -27.54
C GLN A 202 6.42 8.98 -28.37
N ASP A 203 5.62 9.59 -29.21
CA ASP A 203 4.79 8.89 -30.18
C ASP A 203 5.53 8.68 -31.50
N PHE A 204 5.31 7.50 -32.09
CA PHE A 204 5.82 7.06 -33.39
C PHE A 204 4.68 6.50 -34.24
N ASN A 205 4.95 6.28 -35.53
CA ASN A 205 4.04 5.60 -36.45
C ASN A 205 2.63 6.23 -36.47
N ALA A 206 2.55 7.56 -36.61
CA ALA A 206 1.31 8.31 -36.55
C ALA A 206 0.49 8.00 -35.28
N HIS A 207 1.12 8.10 -34.12
CA HIS A 207 0.58 7.84 -32.78
C HIS A 207 0.12 6.38 -32.53
N ASN A 208 0.55 5.41 -33.35
CA ASN A 208 0.24 3.99 -33.11
C ASN A 208 1.19 3.33 -32.11
N THR A 209 2.36 3.92 -31.89
CA THR A 209 3.37 3.40 -30.94
C THR A 209 3.80 4.54 -30.02
N THR A 210 3.66 4.36 -28.71
CA THR A 210 4.19 5.30 -27.72
C THR A 210 5.27 4.62 -26.89
N VAL A 211 6.43 5.25 -26.81
CA VAL A 211 7.51 4.86 -25.90
C VAL A 211 7.55 5.86 -24.76
N SER A 212 7.57 5.37 -23.52
CA SER A 212 7.63 6.20 -22.33
C SER A 212 8.77 5.79 -21.41
N ALA A 213 9.31 6.78 -20.69
CA ALA A 213 10.28 6.56 -19.62
C ALA A 213 10.03 7.58 -18.52
N ALA A 214 10.11 7.15 -17.26
CA ALA A 214 10.01 8.06 -16.12
C ALA A 214 10.95 7.63 -14.99
N VAL A 215 11.40 8.61 -14.20
CA VAL A 215 12.21 8.43 -13.00
C VAL A 215 11.54 9.17 -11.85
N ASN A 216 11.53 8.56 -10.67
CA ASN A 216 11.06 9.14 -9.44
C ASN A 216 12.15 9.01 -8.38
N TYR A 217 12.36 10.07 -7.59
CA TYR A 217 13.16 10.04 -6.37
C TYR A 217 12.26 10.31 -5.18
N GLU A 218 12.42 9.50 -4.13
CA GLU A 218 11.65 9.62 -2.89
C GLU A 218 12.58 9.63 -1.68
N SER A 219 12.34 10.58 -0.77
CA SER A 219 12.99 10.69 0.53
C SER A 219 11.96 10.49 1.63
N ASN A 220 12.23 9.53 2.48
CA ASN A 220 11.34 9.11 3.55
C ASN A 220 12.02 9.25 4.90
N LEU A 221 11.26 9.67 5.90
CA LEU A 221 11.68 9.73 7.29
C LEU A 221 10.69 8.97 8.18
N SER A 222 11.20 7.99 8.92
CA SER A 222 10.46 7.27 9.95
C SER A 222 10.85 7.81 11.33
N PHE A 223 9.86 8.26 12.10
CA PHE A 223 10.02 8.77 13.47
C PHE A 223 9.00 8.10 14.40
N PRO A 224 9.18 6.77 14.64
CA PRO A 224 8.23 5.98 15.38
C PRO A 224 8.11 6.45 16.83
N ILE A 225 6.94 6.17 17.43
CA ILE A 225 6.71 6.48 18.85
C ILE A 225 7.70 5.68 19.69
N GLY A 226 8.52 6.38 20.50
CA GLY A 226 9.58 5.79 21.31
C GLY A 226 10.93 5.68 20.60
N GLY A 227 11.04 6.10 19.34
CA GLY A 227 12.25 6.03 18.52
C GLY A 227 12.36 4.75 17.72
N THR A 228 13.49 4.55 17.04
CA THR A 228 13.76 3.36 16.21
C THR A 228 14.36 2.25 17.06
N PRO A 229 13.77 1.03 17.12
CA PRO A 229 14.32 -0.07 17.91
C PRO A 229 15.64 -0.58 17.34
N ALA A 230 16.54 -1.03 18.21
CA ALA A 230 17.70 -1.76 17.76
C ALA A 230 17.27 -3.14 17.22
N PRO A 231 17.75 -3.55 16.04
CA PRO A 231 17.37 -4.82 15.42
C PRO A 231 17.67 -6.03 16.31
N LEU A 232 16.77 -7.01 16.33
CA LEU A 232 16.91 -8.29 17.05
C LEU A 232 17.24 -8.15 18.54
N THR A 233 16.85 -7.03 19.15
CA THR A 233 16.92 -6.85 20.61
C THR A 233 15.57 -7.18 21.25
N VAL A 234 15.65 -7.56 22.54
CA VAL A 234 14.45 -7.90 23.31
C VAL A 234 13.49 -6.72 23.38
N MET A 235 12.25 -6.99 23.09
CA MET A 235 11.17 -6.00 23.18
C MET A 235 11.12 -5.41 24.58
N ASN A 236 11.25 -4.10 24.67
CA ASN A 236 11.14 -3.36 25.93
C ASN A 236 10.47 -1.98 25.68
N ALA A 237 10.14 -1.29 26.76
CA ALA A 237 9.48 0.00 26.71
C ALA A 237 10.47 1.19 26.58
N ASP A 238 11.77 0.95 26.73
CA ASP A 238 12.79 2.02 26.91
C ASP A 238 13.66 2.27 25.67
N TRP A 239 13.25 1.85 24.50
CA TRP A 239 14.02 2.08 23.28
C TRP A 239 13.91 3.55 22.83
N LYS A 240 15.03 4.16 22.48
CA LYS A 240 15.15 5.56 22.06
C LYS A 240 16.20 5.69 20.96
N GLY A 241 15.97 5.01 19.85
CA GLY A 241 16.77 5.19 18.65
C GLY A 241 16.44 6.53 17.97
N PRO A 242 17.34 7.04 17.11
CA PRO A 242 17.08 8.23 16.30
C PRO A 242 16.00 7.94 15.25
N ASP A 243 15.48 9.02 14.65
CA ASP A 243 14.69 8.91 13.41
C ASP A 243 15.55 8.27 12.31
N ALA A 244 14.90 7.54 11.41
CA ALA A 244 15.59 6.79 10.40
C ALA A 244 15.08 7.13 8.98
N SER A 245 16.01 7.29 8.04
CA SER A 245 15.71 7.66 6.66
C SER A 245 15.73 6.47 5.72
N LEU A 246 14.95 6.61 4.65
CA LEU A 246 14.93 5.71 3.51
C LEU A 246 14.87 6.55 2.24
N HIS A 247 15.75 6.27 1.29
CA HIS A 247 15.77 6.91 -0.02
C HIS A 247 15.47 5.86 -1.09
N GLU A 248 14.63 6.22 -2.05
CA GLU A 248 14.25 5.32 -3.13
C GLU A 248 14.34 6.02 -4.48
N VAL A 249 14.95 5.34 -5.45
CA VAL A 249 14.96 5.74 -6.86
C VAL A 249 14.19 4.69 -7.64
N ASP A 250 13.19 5.13 -8.38
CA ASP A 250 12.40 4.29 -9.26
C ASP A 250 12.56 4.73 -10.70
N ALA A 251 12.66 3.78 -11.60
CA ALA A 251 12.67 4.00 -13.03
C ALA A 251 11.64 3.08 -13.70
N VAL A 252 10.98 3.58 -14.72
CA VAL A 252 10.07 2.80 -15.56
C VAL A 252 10.29 3.13 -17.01
N VAL A 253 10.26 2.11 -17.85
CA VAL A 253 10.21 2.25 -19.30
C VAL A 253 9.03 1.43 -19.81
N GLY A 254 8.34 1.95 -20.83
CA GLY A 254 7.16 1.31 -21.38
C GLY A 254 7.04 1.51 -22.89
N ILE A 255 6.38 0.57 -23.51
CA ILE A 255 5.92 0.68 -24.88
C ILE A 255 4.43 0.35 -24.95
N THR A 256 3.68 1.24 -25.54
CA THR A 256 2.25 1.04 -25.83
C THR A 256 2.09 0.98 -27.35
N GLN A 257 1.40 -0.06 -27.81
CA GLN A 257 1.17 -0.30 -29.23
C GLN A 257 -0.32 -0.45 -29.52
N VAL A 258 -0.82 0.33 -30.46
CA VAL A 258 -2.12 0.09 -31.10
C VAL A 258 -1.95 -1.07 -32.07
N MET A 259 -2.38 -2.27 -31.65
CA MET A 259 -2.28 -3.50 -32.43
C MET A 259 -3.35 -3.54 -33.53
N SER A 260 -4.51 -2.94 -33.26
CA SER A 260 -5.60 -2.78 -34.22
C SER A 260 -6.55 -1.69 -33.73
N ARG A 261 -7.58 -1.33 -34.52
CA ARG A 261 -8.63 -0.36 -34.12
C ARG A 261 -9.36 -0.72 -32.82
N ARG A 262 -9.20 -1.95 -32.35
CA ARG A 262 -9.91 -2.47 -31.17
C ARG A 262 -8.99 -3.09 -30.12
N TRP A 263 -7.67 -3.06 -30.34
CA TRP A 263 -6.73 -3.70 -29.43
C TRP A 263 -5.53 -2.79 -29.17
N LEU A 264 -5.35 -2.46 -27.90
CA LEU A 264 -4.19 -1.75 -27.34
C LEU A 264 -3.41 -2.69 -26.43
N ALA A 265 -2.11 -2.76 -26.58
CA ALA A 265 -1.22 -3.54 -25.73
C ALA A 265 -0.12 -2.65 -25.16
N THR A 266 0.21 -2.81 -23.87
CA THR A 266 1.29 -2.09 -23.19
C THR A 266 2.22 -3.08 -22.51
N LEU A 267 3.51 -2.92 -22.71
CA LEU A 267 4.56 -3.64 -21.99
C LEU A 267 5.40 -2.62 -21.22
N SER A 268 5.55 -2.81 -19.91
CA SER A 268 6.37 -1.92 -19.07
C SER A 268 7.33 -2.71 -18.20
N TYR A 269 8.55 -2.21 -18.07
CA TYR A 269 9.53 -2.70 -17.11
C TYR A 269 9.82 -1.61 -16.09
N SER A 270 9.82 -1.98 -14.81
CA SER A 270 10.19 -1.09 -13.71
C SER A 270 11.33 -1.65 -12.89
N TYR A 271 12.21 -0.75 -12.46
CA TYR A 271 13.29 -0.99 -11.52
C TYR A 271 13.20 -0.01 -10.37
N SER A 272 13.47 -0.47 -9.15
CA SER A 272 13.51 0.36 -7.94
C SER A 272 14.73 -0.03 -7.11
N ASP A 273 15.40 0.97 -6.55
CA ASP A 273 16.54 0.84 -5.64
C ASP A 273 16.24 1.67 -4.37
N ALA A 274 16.10 0.98 -3.25
CA ALA A 274 15.75 1.56 -1.96
C ALA A 274 16.87 1.32 -0.95
N HIS A 275 17.39 2.40 -0.37
CA HIS A 275 18.49 2.39 0.59
C HIS A 275 18.08 3.07 1.90
N GLY A 276 18.35 2.42 3.03
CA GLY A 276 18.11 2.94 4.36
C GLY A 276 17.14 2.08 5.16
N TYR A 277 16.49 2.67 6.15
CA TYR A 277 15.70 1.94 7.13
C TYR A 277 14.41 1.35 6.53
N GLN A 278 14.33 0.02 6.48
CA GLN A 278 13.19 -0.72 5.93
C GLN A 278 12.51 -1.65 6.95
N THR A 279 13.04 -1.72 8.16
CA THR A 279 12.46 -2.47 9.27
C THR A 279 11.17 -1.81 9.76
N ASP A 280 10.14 -2.60 10.04
CA ASP A 280 8.91 -2.09 10.66
C ASP A 280 9.14 -1.98 12.19
N PRO A 281 9.13 -0.76 12.75
CA PRO A 281 9.50 -0.56 14.16
C PRO A 281 8.51 -1.19 15.16
N TYR A 282 7.35 -1.60 14.70
CA TYR A 282 6.28 -2.18 15.53
C TYR A 282 6.14 -3.69 15.37
N LYS A 283 7.00 -4.34 14.56
CA LYS A 283 6.98 -5.79 14.35
C LYS A 283 8.03 -6.50 15.19
N ILE A 284 7.65 -7.67 15.63
CA ILE A 284 8.47 -8.54 16.48
C ILE A 284 8.54 -9.96 15.92
N VAL A 285 9.54 -10.68 16.37
CA VAL A 285 9.72 -12.13 16.12
C VAL A 285 9.82 -12.84 17.47
N SER A 286 9.02 -13.88 17.68
CA SER A 286 9.09 -14.70 18.88
C SER A 286 10.31 -15.63 18.84
N VAL A 287 11.04 -15.72 19.94
CA VAL A 287 11.97 -16.83 20.23
C VAL A 287 11.22 -17.87 21.03
N VAL A 288 11.27 -19.13 20.61
CA VAL A 288 10.50 -20.21 21.25
C VAL A 288 11.41 -21.28 21.84
N ASP A 289 10.94 -21.93 22.88
CA ASP A 289 11.59 -23.10 23.46
C ASP A 289 11.61 -24.25 22.44
N PRO A 290 12.77 -24.94 22.25
CA PRO A 290 12.94 -25.97 21.21
C PRO A 290 12.10 -27.23 21.41
N VAL A 291 11.53 -27.46 22.59
CA VAL A 291 10.75 -28.66 22.90
C VAL A 291 9.26 -28.34 23.00
N SER A 292 8.92 -27.35 23.82
CA SER A 292 7.52 -27.00 24.07
C SER A 292 6.90 -26.09 22.99
N GLY A 293 7.72 -25.34 22.24
CA GLY A 293 7.25 -24.33 21.32
C GLY A 293 6.63 -23.09 21.99
N GLN A 294 6.84 -22.92 23.31
CA GLN A 294 6.37 -21.75 24.04
C GLN A 294 7.29 -20.56 23.77
N PRO A 295 6.74 -19.36 23.54
CA PRO A 295 7.53 -18.16 23.43
C PRO A 295 8.29 -17.86 24.72
N THR A 296 9.59 -17.68 24.64
CA THR A 296 10.48 -17.31 25.75
C THR A 296 10.83 -15.84 25.72
N GLU A 297 11.00 -15.29 24.52
CA GLU A 297 11.34 -13.89 24.30
C GLU A 297 10.62 -13.33 23.05
N GLN A 298 10.55 -12.02 22.96
CA GLN A 298 10.07 -11.28 21.80
C GLN A 298 11.17 -10.31 21.36
N LEU A 299 11.64 -10.44 20.13
CA LEU A 299 12.67 -9.58 19.56
C LEU A 299 12.04 -8.63 18.55
N TYR A 300 12.54 -7.39 18.47
CA TYR A 300 12.21 -6.52 17.32
C TYR A 300 12.72 -7.16 16.03
N GLU A 301 11.96 -7.03 14.94
CA GLU A 301 12.41 -7.57 13.66
C GLU A 301 13.62 -6.85 13.10
N SER A 302 14.28 -7.46 12.12
CA SER A 302 15.36 -6.89 11.35
C SER A 302 15.17 -7.21 9.88
N ARG A 303 15.28 -6.19 9.02
CA ARG A 303 15.26 -6.33 7.56
C ARG A 303 16.50 -5.70 6.96
N PRO A 304 16.98 -6.19 5.79
CA PRO A 304 18.05 -5.51 5.08
C PRO A 304 17.71 -4.05 4.77
N ASP A 305 18.71 -3.20 4.83
CA ASP A 305 18.62 -1.75 4.53
C ASP A 305 18.69 -1.45 3.03
N LEU A 306 18.92 -2.48 2.21
CA LEU A 306 18.92 -2.41 0.76
C LEU A 306 17.77 -3.27 0.21
N ARG A 307 17.03 -2.73 -0.79
CA ARG A 307 16.06 -3.51 -1.54
C ARG A 307 15.97 -3.07 -2.99
N ARG A 308 16.34 -3.96 -3.90
CA ARG A 308 16.21 -3.76 -5.34
C ARG A 308 15.05 -4.57 -5.87
N LYS A 309 14.14 -3.88 -6.57
CA LYS A 309 12.89 -4.46 -7.07
C LYS A 309 12.84 -4.38 -8.58
N GLN A 310 12.32 -5.40 -9.23
CA GLN A 310 12.10 -5.43 -10.67
C GLN A 310 10.71 -5.95 -10.97
N SER A 311 10.06 -5.36 -11.96
CA SER A 311 8.73 -5.80 -12.37
C SER A 311 8.56 -5.68 -13.88
N LEU A 312 8.01 -6.72 -14.50
CA LEU A 312 7.53 -6.71 -15.88
C LEU A 312 6.01 -6.73 -15.84
N PHE A 313 5.38 -5.77 -16.51
CA PHE A 313 3.94 -5.62 -16.55
C PHE A 313 3.47 -5.61 -18.01
N PHE A 314 2.47 -6.43 -18.31
CA PHE A 314 1.83 -6.51 -19.60
C PHE A 314 0.33 -6.25 -19.43
N ASP A 315 -0.20 -5.27 -20.15
CA ASP A 315 -1.61 -4.88 -20.14
C ASP A 315 -2.20 -4.94 -21.55
N ASN A 316 -3.43 -5.41 -21.64
CA ASN A 316 -4.20 -5.47 -22.87
C ASN A 316 -5.59 -4.89 -22.66
N LYS A 317 -6.00 -4.05 -23.60
CA LYS A 317 -7.37 -3.55 -23.71
C LYS A 317 -7.94 -3.91 -25.08
N ILE A 318 -9.05 -4.64 -25.05
CA ILE A 318 -9.73 -5.10 -26.26
C ILE A 318 -11.14 -4.52 -26.24
N HIS A 319 -11.44 -3.68 -27.24
CA HIS A 319 -12.75 -3.10 -27.44
C HIS A 319 -13.58 -4.03 -28.32
N LEU A 320 -14.64 -4.57 -27.77
CA LEU A 320 -15.70 -5.29 -28.47
C LEU A 320 -16.71 -4.28 -29.07
N PRO A 321 -17.75 -4.70 -29.80
CA PRO A 321 -18.68 -3.72 -30.39
C PRO A 321 -19.29 -2.72 -29.40
N SER A 322 -19.55 -3.15 -28.16
CA SER A 322 -20.09 -2.31 -27.07
C SER A 322 -19.28 -2.38 -25.78
N ASP A 323 -18.47 -3.43 -25.60
CA ASP A 323 -17.87 -3.79 -24.34
C ASP A 323 -16.35 -3.63 -24.37
N VAL A 324 -15.70 -3.66 -23.20
CA VAL A 324 -14.25 -3.61 -23.10
C VAL A 324 -13.73 -4.74 -22.20
N ILE A 325 -12.75 -5.48 -22.69
CA ILE A 325 -11.97 -6.41 -21.89
C ILE A 325 -10.64 -5.77 -21.56
N ALA A 326 -10.27 -5.72 -20.29
CA ALA A 326 -8.94 -5.35 -19.83
C ALA A 326 -8.32 -6.56 -19.09
N ALA A 327 -7.17 -7.02 -19.58
CA ALA A 327 -6.47 -8.17 -19.02
C ALA A 327 -5.00 -7.82 -18.82
N SER A 328 -4.47 -7.97 -17.61
CA SER A 328 -3.07 -7.69 -17.34
C SER A 328 -2.39 -8.78 -16.54
N MET A 329 -1.05 -8.87 -16.72
CA MET A 329 -0.17 -9.73 -15.94
C MET A 329 1.02 -8.93 -15.44
N ARG A 330 1.46 -9.23 -14.22
CA ARG A 330 2.70 -8.71 -13.65
C ARG A 330 3.54 -9.84 -13.09
N ALA A 331 4.82 -9.88 -13.48
CA ALA A 331 5.85 -10.66 -12.84
C ALA A 331 6.76 -9.72 -12.04
N TYR A 332 7.08 -10.08 -10.81
CA TYR A 332 7.90 -9.28 -9.90
C TYR A 332 8.96 -10.15 -9.24
N LYS A 333 10.12 -9.57 -8.97
CA LYS A 333 11.17 -10.13 -8.11
C LYS A 333 11.93 -9.03 -7.38
N ASP A 334 12.51 -9.35 -6.23
CA ASP A 334 13.45 -8.50 -5.50
C ASP A 334 14.65 -9.28 -4.96
N ASP A 335 15.63 -8.57 -4.40
CA ASP A 335 16.82 -9.15 -3.76
C ASP A 335 16.55 -9.66 -2.32
N TRP A 336 15.37 -9.39 -1.77
CA TRP A 336 14.89 -10.06 -0.55
C TRP A 336 14.42 -11.50 -0.80
N GLY A 337 14.42 -11.95 -2.06
CA GLY A 337 14.02 -13.29 -2.46
C GLY A 337 12.54 -13.44 -2.83
N ILE A 338 11.75 -12.38 -2.70
CA ILE A 338 10.33 -12.42 -3.06
C ILE A 338 10.20 -12.47 -4.59
N LYS A 339 9.42 -13.44 -5.06
CA LYS A 339 8.96 -13.53 -6.45
C LYS A 339 7.45 -13.59 -6.43
N SER A 340 6.78 -12.78 -7.25
CA SER A 340 5.32 -12.79 -7.31
C SER A 340 4.79 -12.66 -8.74
N VAL A 341 3.56 -13.19 -8.91
CA VAL A 341 2.79 -13.05 -10.14
C VAL A 341 1.42 -12.49 -9.78
N THR A 342 0.95 -11.54 -10.58
CA THR A 342 -0.42 -11.01 -10.52
C THR A 342 -1.06 -11.20 -11.88
N ALA A 343 -2.30 -11.71 -11.93
CA ALA A 343 -3.17 -11.69 -13.09
C ALA A 343 -4.43 -10.91 -12.73
N ASP A 344 -4.90 -10.05 -13.62
CA ASP A 344 -6.05 -9.17 -13.42
C ASP A 344 -6.92 -9.19 -14.67
N LEU A 345 -8.23 -9.34 -14.51
CA LEU A 345 -9.22 -9.37 -15.59
C LEU A 345 -10.40 -8.50 -15.22
N ARG A 346 -10.75 -7.56 -16.08
CA ARG A 346 -11.96 -6.74 -16.00
C ARG A 346 -12.73 -6.84 -17.31
N TYR A 347 -14.03 -6.93 -17.19
CA TYR A 347 -14.93 -6.94 -18.33
C TYR A 347 -15.97 -5.85 -18.15
N ARG A 348 -15.81 -4.74 -18.89
CA ARG A 348 -16.79 -3.66 -18.88
C ARG A 348 -17.92 -4.01 -19.86
N TRP A 349 -19.03 -4.42 -19.30
CA TRP A 349 -20.26 -4.70 -20.02
C TRP A 349 -21.11 -3.45 -20.10
N GLN A 350 -21.32 -2.95 -21.32
CA GLN A 350 -22.18 -1.78 -21.57
C GLN A 350 -23.63 -2.22 -21.62
N MET A 351 -24.44 -1.80 -20.66
CA MET A 351 -25.85 -2.13 -20.54
C MET A 351 -26.72 -0.98 -21.12
N GLY A 352 -26.69 -0.82 -22.44
CA GLY A 352 -27.33 0.31 -23.11
C GLY A 352 -26.44 1.58 -23.12
N PRO A 353 -26.97 2.78 -23.43
CA PRO A 353 -26.17 3.99 -23.56
C PRO A 353 -25.67 4.52 -22.20
N ASP A 354 -26.41 4.27 -21.11
CA ASP A 354 -26.30 5.03 -19.88
C ASP A 354 -25.63 4.28 -18.73
N TYR A 355 -25.48 2.95 -18.81
CA TYR A 355 -24.99 2.14 -17.68
C TYR A 355 -23.94 1.16 -18.11
N TYR A 356 -23.00 0.89 -17.22
CA TYR A 356 -22.08 -0.24 -17.37
C TYR A 356 -21.90 -1.02 -16.07
N LEU A 357 -21.66 -2.31 -16.23
CA LEU A 357 -21.26 -3.21 -15.16
C LEU A 357 -19.88 -3.75 -15.48
N GLU A 358 -18.96 -3.73 -14.50
CA GLU A 358 -17.60 -4.19 -14.69
C GLU A 358 -17.21 -5.22 -13.60
N PRO A 359 -17.45 -6.52 -13.82
CA PRO A 359 -16.86 -7.56 -13.01
C PRO A 359 -15.33 -7.50 -13.08
N HIS A 360 -14.69 -7.79 -11.94
CA HIS A 360 -13.27 -7.76 -11.74
C HIS A 360 -12.82 -9.05 -11.04
N LEU A 361 -11.83 -9.72 -11.61
CA LEU A 361 -11.16 -10.87 -11.03
C LEU A 361 -9.66 -10.61 -10.96
N ARG A 362 -9.06 -10.85 -9.80
CA ARG A 362 -7.62 -10.75 -9.62
C ARG A 362 -7.08 -11.93 -8.85
N TYR A 363 -5.98 -12.47 -9.32
CA TYR A 363 -5.19 -13.49 -8.64
C TYR A 363 -3.79 -12.95 -8.35
N TYR A 364 -3.31 -13.21 -7.14
CA TYR A 364 -1.96 -12.88 -6.70
C TYR A 364 -1.33 -14.07 -6.01
N SER A 365 -0.03 -14.29 -6.25
CA SER A 365 0.76 -15.30 -5.54
C SER A 365 2.18 -14.80 -5.35
N GLN A 366 2.77 -15.01 -4.17
CA GLN A 366 4.16 -14.69 -3.87
C GLN A 366 4.87 -15.80 -3.11
N GLY A 367 6.22 -15.88 -3.30
CA GLY A 367 7.14 -16.59 -2.41
C GLY A 367 7.45 -15.79 -1.16
N ALA A 368 8.05 -16.43 -0.16
CA ALA A 368 8.53 -15.77 1.05
C ALA A 368 9.84 -15.00 0.80
N ALA A 369 10.08 -13.96 1.61
CA ALA A 369 11.39 -13.36 1.74
C ALA A 369 12.39 -14.37 2.36
N ALA A 370 13.68 -14.24 2.01
CA ALA A 370 14.73 -15.15 2.49
C ALA A 370 14.91 -15.11 4.02
N PHE A 371 14.59 -13.99 4.63
CA PHE A 371 14.67 -13.77 6.08
C PHE A 371 13.30 -13.85 6.79
N PHE A 372 12.27 -14.38 6.13
CA PHE A 372 11.00 -14.64 6.77
C PHE A 372 11.09 -15.88 7.66
N HIS A 373 10.75 -15.70 8.93
CA HIS A 373 10.65 -16.75 9.94
C HIS A 373 9.32 -16.66 10.66
N TYR A 374 8.63 -17.76 10.87
CA TYR A 374 7.46 -17.77 11.76
C TYR A 374 7.86 -17.48 13.21
N TYR A 375 9.05 -17.95 13.62
CA TYR A 375 9.67 -17.76 14.92
C TYR A 375 11.16 -18.13 14.83
N LEU A 376 11.92 -17.76 15.84
CA LEU A 376 13.29 -18.22 16.08
C LEU A 376 13.30 -19.26 17.20
N VAL A 377 14.33 -20.08 17.28
CA VAL A 377 14.44 -21.16 18.29
C VAL A 377 15.51 -20.79 19.31
N SER A 378 15.16 -20.90 20.60
CA SER A 378 16.09 -20.62 21.69
C SER A 378 17.29 -21.58 21.66
N GLY A 379 18.49 -21.05 21.82
CA GLY A 379 19.75 -21.83 21.75
C GLY A 379 20.31 -21.93 20.32
N GLU A 380 19.60 -21.55 19.28
CA GLU A 380 20.13 -21.40 17.91
C GLU A 380 20.77 -20.04 17.71
N ALA A 381 21.66 -19.94 16.72
CA ALA A 381 22.27 -18.66 16.36
C ALA A 381 21.20 -17.71 15.80
N ILE A 382 21.13 -16.49 16.34
CA ILE A 382 20.25 -15.44 15.82
C ILE A 382 20.75 -15.04 14.42
N PRO A 383 19.90 -15.06 13.38
CA PRO A 383 20.29 -14.63 12.03
C PRO A 383 20.53 -13.12 11.98
N GLU A 384 21.20 -12.64 10.96
CA GLU A 384 21.42 -11.19 10.72
C GLU A 384 20.11 -10.43 10.48
N TYR A 385 19.17 -11.06 9.76
CA TYR A 385 17.85 -10.53 9.47
C TYR A 385 16.78 -11.56 9.80
N ALA A 386 15.70 -11.12 10.43
CA ALA A 386 14.54 -11.95 10.70
C ALA A 386 13.27 -11.09 10.81
N SER A 387 12.20 -11.54 10.17
CA SER A 387 10.88 -10.95 10.26
C SER A 387 9.81 -12.04 10.26
N ALA A 388 8.83 -11.91 11.14
CA ALA A 388 7.63 -12.75 11.16
C ALA A 388 6.41 -12.04 10.56
N ASP A 389 6.64 -10.95 9.82
CA ASP A 389 5.59 -10.24 9.13
C ASP A 389 4.98 -11.12 8.03
N THR A 390 3.71 -11.48 8.17
CA THR A 390 2.99 -12.34 7.23
C THR A 390 2.95 -11.79 5.81
N ARG A 391 3.17 -10.49 5.62
CA ARG A 391 3.28 -9.84 4.30
C ARG A 391 4.53 -10.25 3.54
N LEU A 392 5.57 -10.72 4.25
CA LEU A 392 6.82 -11.25 3.69
C LEU A 392 6.79 -12.77 3.51
N ALA A 393 5.76 -13.44 3.97
CA ALA A 393 5.56 -14.88 3.85
C ALA A 393 5.15 -15.30 2.44
N LYS A 394 5.16 -16.60 2.20
CA LYS A 394 4.52 -17.19 1.02
C LYS A 394 3.00 -17.23 1.21
N PHE A 395 2.26 -16.64 0.27
CA PHE A 395 0.80 -16.70 0.24
C PHE A 395 0.25 -16.50 -1.16
N HIS A 396 -1.04 -16.76 -1.33
CA HIS A 396 -1.82 -16.37 -2.51
C HIS A 396 -3.07 -15.60 -2.07
N ALA A 397 -3.61 -14.80 -2.99
CA ALA A 397 -4.81 -14.03 -2.73
C ALA A 397 -5.67 -13.90 -3.99
N GLN A 398 -6.96 -13.78 -3.78
CA GLN A 398 -7.96 -13.57 -4.82
C GLN A 398 -8.77 -12.32 -4.51
N THR A 399 -9.13 -11.57 -5.56
CA THR A 399 -10.05 -10.45 -5.44
C THR A 399 -11.20 -10.66 -6.42
N TYR A 400 -12.41 -10.50 -5.91
CA TYR A 400 -13.65 -10.51 -6.67
C TYR A 400 -14.29 -9.14 -6.55
N GLY A 401 -14.53 -8.48 -7.67
CA GLY A 401 -15.04 -7.12 -7.69
C GLY A 401 -16.20 -6.97 -8.68
N LEU A 402 -17.02 -5.95 -8.41
CA LEU A 402 -18.07 -5.49 -9.29
C LEU A 402 -18.13 -3.97 -9.23
N LYS A 403 -17.99 -3.32 -10.38
CA LYS A 403 -18.16 -1.88 -10.52
C LYS A 403 -19.42 -1.62 -11.33
N PHE A 404 -20.28 -0.75 -10.86
CA PHE A 404 -21.39 -0.16 -11.59
C PHE A 404 -21.09 1.30 -11.84
N GLY A 405 -21.32 1.79 -13.05
CA GLY A 405 -21.13 3.20 -13.38
C GLY A 405 -22.22 3.70 -14.31
N MET A 406 -22.50 4.99 -14.17
CA MET A 406 -23.50 5.68 -14.99
C MET A 406 -23.13 7.17 -15.16
N PRO A 407 -23.35 7.75 -16.35
CA PRO A 407 -23.33 9.20 -16.51
C PRO A 407 -24.51 9.81 -15.72
N VAL A 408 -24.27 10.92 -15.08
CA VAL A 408 -25.33 11.75 -14.46
C VAL A 408 -25.84 12.76 -15.47
N ASP A 409 -24.92 13.30 -16.24
CA ASP A 409 -25.15 14.17 -17.38
C ASP A 409 -24.01 14.02 -18.41
N GLU A 410 -23.93 14.93 -19.41
CA GLU A 410 -22.91 14.89 -20.47
C GLU A 410 -21.48 15.10 -19.94
N THR A 411 -21.33 15.68 -18.76
CA THR A 411 -20.08 16.12 -18.16
C THR A 411 -19.73 15.38 -16.89
N SER A 412 -20.62 14.56 -16.34
CA SER A 412 -20.39 13.90 -15.07
C SER A 412 -20.76 12.40 -15.05
N GLU A 413 -19.94 11.62 -14.35
CA GLU A 413 -20.13 10.18 -14.13
C GLU A 413 -20.04 9.86 -12.65
N VAL A 414 -20.93 9.01 -12.17
CA VAL A 414 -20.82 8.35 -10.85
C VAL A 414 -20.56 6.87 -11.02
N ASN A 415 -19.78 6.32 -10.10
CA ASN A 415 -19.58 4.89 -10.06
C ASN A 415 -19.45 4.37 -8.62
N VAL A 416 -19.84 3.12 -8.44
CA VAL A 416 -19.71 2.39 -7.18
C VAL A 416 -19.01 1.06 -7.47
N ARG A 417 -17.99 0.73 -6.68
CA ARG A 417 -17.26 -0.53 -6.77
C ARG A 417 -17.27 -1.23 -5.42
N ILE A 418 -17.61 -2.51 -5.42
CA ILE A 418 -17.52 -3.39 -4.26
C ILE A 418 -16.51 -4.49 -4.61
N GLU A 419 -15.56 -4.76 -3.69
CA GLU A 419 -14.58 -5.82 -3.85
C GLU A 419 -14.47 -6.66 -2.57
N TYR A 420 -14.31 -7.96 -2.75
CA TYR A 420 -13.97 -8.92 -1.71
C TYR A 420 -12.57 -9.47 -1.98
N TYR A 421 -11.72 -9.39 -0.98
CA TYR A 421 -10.35 -9.90 -1.00
C TYR A 421 -10.21 -11.06 -0.03
N ASP A 422 -9.58 -12.16 -0.49
CA ASP A 422 -9.35 -13.37 0.30
C ASP A 422 -7.90 -13.82 0.13
N GLN A 423 -7.14 -13.90 1.25
CA GLN A 423 -5.72 -14.23 1.28
C GLN A 423 -5.48 -15.45 2.17
N HIS A 424 -4.72 -16.39 1.64
CA HIS A 424 -4.35 -17.63 2.32
C HIS A 424 -2.85 -17.85 2.28
N GLY A 425 -2.30 -18.20 3.44
CA GLY A 425 -0.91 -18.62 3.60
C GLY A 425 -0.81 -19.99 4.27
N ASN A 426 0.41 -20.38 4.64
CA ASN A 426 0.62 -21.63 5.35
C ASN A 426 0.56 -21.42 6.87
N GLY A 427 -0.58 -21.69 7.47
CA GLY A 427 -0.79 -21.56 8.92
C GLY A 427 -0.19 -22.71 9.75
N SER A 428 0.19 -23.84 9.12
CA SER A 428 0.71 -25.03 9.80
C SER A 428 1.99 -25.53 9.11
N PRO A 429 3.13 -24.81 9.27
CA PRO A 429 4.38 -25.22 8.64
C PRO A 429 4.85 -26.58 9.17
N ALA A 430 5.38 -27.43 8.28
CA ALA A 430 5.78 -28.82 8.61
C ALA A 430 6.86 -28.91 9.71
N GLY A 431 7.62 -27.84 9.97
CA GLY A 431 8.63 -27.76 11.01
C GLY A 431 8.16 -27.14 12.33
N ALA A 432 6.84 -26.96 12.54
CA ALA A 432 6.32 -26.36 13.77
C ALA A 432 6.70 -27.20 15.01
N ILE A 433 7.10 -26.52 16.10
CA ILE A 433 7.64 -27.14 17.33
C ILE A 433 6.57 -27.14 18.42
N GLY A 434 6.47 -28.25 19.15
CA GLY A 434 5.65 -28.38 20.36
C GLY A 434 4.21 -27.88 20.14
N GLN A 435 3.75 -26.96 20.98
CA GLN A 435 2.39 -26.41 20.94
C GLN A 435 2.06 -25.68 19.63
N LEU A 436 3.08 -25.19 18.89
CA LEU A 436 2.87 -24.48 17.64
C LEU A 436 2.34 -25.38 16.51
N GLN A 437 2.48 -26.71 16.63
CA GLN A 437 1.88 -27.68 15.69
C GLN A 437 0.34 -27.60 15.66
N GLN A 438 -0.27 -27.11 16.73
CA GLN A 438 -1.72 -27.00 16.88
C GLN A 438 -2.23 -25.56 16.71
N GLN A 439 -1.33 -24.61 16.43
CA GLN A 439 -1.65 -23.20 16.28
C GLN A 439 -1.67 -22.80 14.80
N ASN A 440 -2.51 -21.84 14.47
CA ASN A 440 -2.46 -21.19 13.15
C ASN A 440 -1.42 -20.07 13.17
N LEU A 441 -0.28 -20.27 12.50
CA LEU A 441 0.83 -19.31 12.44
C LEU A 441 0.69 -18.29 11.29
N PHE A 442 -0.29 -18.47 10.42
CA PHE A 442 -0.61 -17.53 9.33
C PHE A 442 -2.13 -17.38 9.22
N PRO A 443 -2.76 -16.52 10.02
CA PRO A 443 -4.19 -16.34 9.94
C PRO A 443 -4.57 -15.69 8.61
N ASP A 444 -5.57 -16.26 7.93
CA ASP A 444 -6.14 -15.75 6.68
C ASP A 444 -6.59 -14.30 6.83
N LEU A 445 -6.54 -13.57 5.73
CA LEU A 445 -7.02 -12.19 5.65
C LEU A 445 -8.18 -12.10 4.68
N LYS A 446 -9.33 -11.65 5.18
CA LYS A 446 -10.52 -11.35 4.39
C LYS A 446 -10.85 -9.88 4.52
N ALA A 447 -11.06 -9.21 3.38
CA ALA A 447 -11.37 -7.80 3.39
C ALA A 447 -12.45 -7.44 2.39
N PHE A 448 -13.22 -6.39 2.71
CA PHE A 448 -14.21 -5.78 1.85
C PHE A 448 -13.78 -4.35 1.53
N THR A 449 -14.00 -3.96 0.28
CA THR A 449 -13.79 -2.59 -0.17
C THR A 449 -15.07 -2.08 -0.81
N LEU A 450 -15.47 -0.87 -0.43
CA LEU A 450 -16.52 -0.10 -1.08
C LEU A 450 -15.91 1.22 -1.53
N LEU A 451 -16.00 1.53 -2.81
CA LEU A 451 -15.47 2.75 -3.39
C LEU A 451 -16.58 3.46 -4.15
N PHE A 452 -16.80 4.73 -3.81
CA PHE A 452 -17.62 5.67 -4.57
C PHE A 452 -16.69 6.55 -5.38
N GLY A 453 -16.99 6.71 -6.66
CA GLY A 453 -16.27 7.60 -7.57
C GLY A 453 -17.21 8.59 -8.22
N PHE A 454 -16.75 9.83 -8.39
CA PHE A 454 -17.42 10.88 -9.11
C PHE A 454 -16.41 11.61 -9.99
N THR A 455 -16.71 11.71 -11.27
CA THR A 455 -15.94 12.47 -12.25
C THR A 455 -16.81 13.59 -12.79
N TYR A 456 -16.27 14.80 -12.83
CA TYR A 456 -16.89 15.97 -13.42
C TYR A 456 -15.90 16.65 -14.36
N ALA A 457 -16.34 16.94 -15.59
CA ALA A 457 -15.49 17.51 -16.65
C ALA A 457 -16.18 18.69 -17.33
N PHE A 458 -15.56 19.88 -17.38
CA PHE A 458 -16.15 21.12 -17.93
C PHE A 458 -15.10 22.04 -18.58
#